data_715f99d738cbff666afad2d684539439
#
_entry.id   715f99d738cbff666afad2d684539439
#
_cell.length_a   1.000
_cell.length_b   1.000
_cell.length_c   1.000
_cell.angle_alpha   90.00
_cell.angle_beta   90.00
_cell.angle_gamma   90.00
#
_symmetry.space_group_name_H-M   'P 1'
#
loop_
_entity.id
_entity.type
_entity.pdbx_description
1 polymer ?
#
loop_
_entity_poly.entity_id
_entity_poly.type
_entity_poly.pdbx_seq_one_letter_code
_entity_poly.pdbx_strand_id
1 'polypeptide(L)'
;MKRLFLLLALAPSLMWSQENLRKNLSEDGKTYIKANVSATLWARYIDANPGTMVNGSGVSRITDVSIRRLRIGVQGQLTPRVYVYGLFGGNNYNFTSKAKDKIGILDLYADYQFAPEFTVGLGKFGWNGSRNAMKASGSMMGLDGPAFPLFTVNMNDDAVRSFGGFAKGQIQNLSYVFTIKSPYAVTTAEKEGVVGYAKNAPHKQYSGHLKYDFWEKESNKTPYTAGTYVGAKKVLNLSLGGVYQKDMMSELQGGVPKYYDYKNFSAEVFLDTPLSERNDAITVNAGYYFTDFGRDYVRNVGNNNVADAGATGYFNGGGNAYPMMGTGSSFCLLGGYLLGKSENCNARIQPNFGIQYSKFDGLKDPMIAYDLGVNVFFKGHSNKLSFCYQNRPVYNLQKEVDSRKGVFILQYHIVLN
;
A
#
# COMPACT_ATOMS: atom_id res chain seq x y z
N MET A 1 -23.59 21.06 17.73
CA MET A 1 -23.06 19.89 18.46
C MET A 1 -23.98 18.66 18.49
N LYS A 2 -25.33 18.81 18.48
CA LYS A 2 -26.26 17.65 18.53
C LYS A 2 -26.33 16.78 17.24
N ARG A 3 -25.88 17.26 16.07
CA ARG A 3 -25.95 16.51 14.79
C ARG A 3 -24.74 15.63 14.50
N LEU A 4 -23.63 15.80 15.22
CA LEU A 4 -22.43 14.97 15.07
C LEU A 4 -22.56 13.59 15.78
N PHE A 5 -23.44 13.51 16.78
CA PHE A 5 -23.71 12.27 17.53
C PHE A 5 -24.58 11.26 16.75
N LEU A 6 -25.32 11.70 15.71
CA LEU A 6 -26.18 10.79 14.95
C LEU A 6 -25.42 9.84 14.01
N LEU A 7 -24.24 10.23 13.55
CA LEU A 7 -23.38 9.36 12.71
C LEU A 7 -22.68 8.26 13.51
N LEU A 8 -22.43 8.49 14.81
CA LEU A 8 -21.86 7.50 15.72
C LEU A 8 -22.90 6.46 16.21
N ALA A 9 -24.18 6.79 16.17
CA ALA A 9 -25.27 5.90 16.61
C ALA A 9 -25.68 4.84 15.56
N LEU A 10 -25.28 4.99 14.29
CA LEU A 10 -25.56 4.02 13.22
C LEU A 10 -24.55 2.85 13.16
N ALA A 11 -23.42 2.94 13.87
CA ALA A 11 -22.39 1.92 13.87
C ALA A 11 -22.80 0.61 14.59
N PRO A 12 -23.59 0.59 15.68
CA PRO A 12 -23.95 -0.63 16.39
C PRO A 12 -25.00 -1.51 15.68
N SER A 13 -25.85 -0.94 14.84
CA SER A 13 -26.95 -1.68 14.20
C SER A 13 -26.52 -2.54 13.01
N LEU A 14 -25.27 -2.44 12.56
CA LEU A 14 -24.67 -3.27 11.50
C LEU A 14 -23.98 -4.53 12.03
N MET A 15 -24.17 -4.88 13.28
CA MET A 15 -23.67 -6.13 13.88
C MET A 15 -24.48 -7.38 13.51
N TRP A 16 -25.02 -7.45 12.32
CA TRP A 16 -25.64 -8.69 11.86
C TRP A 16 -24.55 -9.71 11.57
N SER A 17 -24.79 -10.96 11.99
CA SER A 17 -23.93 -12.12 11.77
C SER A 17 -23.40 -12.13 10.34
N GLN A 18 -22.10 -11.86 10.18
CA GLN A 18 -21.41 -12.06 8.91
C GLN A 18 -21.25 -13.56 8.74
N GLU A 19 -22.11 -14.17 7.93
CA GLU A 19 -21.93 -15.55 7.50
C GLU A 19 -20.62 -15.65 6.72
N ASN A 20 -19.81 -16.66 7.06
CA ASN A 20 -18.59 -16.95 6.29
C ASN A 20 -18.97 -17.30 4.86
N LEU A 21 -18.58 -16.46 3.89
CA LEU A 21 -18.73 -16.74 2.46
C LEU A 21 -17.74 -17.85 2.04
N ARG A 22 -17.79 -18.97 2.74
CA ARG A 22 -16.94 -20.14 2.52
C ARG A 22 -17.77 -21.37 2.31
N LYS A 23 -17.51 -22.10 1.21
CA LYS A 23 -18.05 -23.43 0.92
C LYS A 23 -16.90 -24.45 0.94
N ASN A 24 -17.00 -25.44 1.80
CA ASN A 24 -16.12 -26.60 1.74
C ASN A 24 -16.48 -27.46 0.54
N LEU A 25 -15.46 -27.94 -0.19
CA LEU A 25 -15.59 -28.85 -1.34
C LEU A 25 -15.30 -30.28 -0.94
N SER A 26 -14.66 -30.51 0.23
CA SER A 26 -14.44 -31.81 0.84
C SER A 26 -14.96 -31.83 2.27
N GLU A 27 -15.27 -33.02 2.79
CA GLU A 27 -15.77 -33.20 4.15
C GLU A 27 -14.75 -32.76 5.23
N ASP A 28 -13.47 -32.97 4.97
CA ASP A 28 -12.39 -32.56 5.88
C ASP A 28 -12.08 -31.04 5.84
N GLY A 29 -12.79 -30.27 4.99
CA GLY A 29 -12.63 -28.83 4.84
C GLY A 29 -11.29 -28.37 4.27
N LYS A 30 -10.42 -29.28 3.81
CA LYS A 30 -9.11 -28.92 3.24
C LYS A 30 -9.24 -28.31 1.86
N THR A 31 -10.26 -28.74 1.09
CA THR A 31 -10.61 -28.10 -0.18
C THR A 31 -11.83 -27.20 0.02
N TYR A 32 -11.75 -25.97 -0.48
CA TYR A 32 -12.77 -24.97 -0.25
C TYR A 32 -12.72 -23.84 -1.28
N ILE A 33 -13.82 -23.10 -1.38
CA ILE A 33 -13.89 -21.78 -2.02
C ILE A 33 -14.32 -20.78 -0.94
N LYS A 34 -13.70 -19.61 -0.93
CA LYS A 34 -14.02 -18.50 -0.01
C LYS A 34 -14.07 -17.20 -0.79
N ALA A 35 -15.08 -16.37 -0.48
CA ALA A 35 -15.21 -15.02 -1.03
C ALA A 35 -15.20 -13.99 0.11
N ASN A 36 -14.87 -12.76 -0.22
CA ASN A 36 -15.00 -11.61 0.67
C ASN A 36 -15.20 -10.33 -0.15
N VAL A 37 -15.88 -9.36 0.44
CA VAL A 37 -16.01 -8.01 -0.11
C VAL A 37 -15.55 -7.02 0.95
N SER A 38 -14.75 -6.05 0.57
CA SER A 38 -14.37 -4.99 1.50
C SER A 38 -14.40 -3.61 0.84
N ALA A 39 -14.75 -2.62 1.63
CA ALA A 39 -14.74 -1.23 1.24
C ALA A 39 -13.97 -0.39 2.26
N THR A 40 -13.22 0.59 1.77
CA THR A 40 -12.55 1.61 2.57
C THR A 40 -13.07 2.97 2.12
N LEU A 41 -13.76 3.66 2.99
CA LEU A 41 -14.35 4.97 2.74
C LEU A 41 -13.52 6.04 3.44
N TRP A 42 -13.31 7.18 2.78
CA TRP A 42 -12.63 8.34 3.33
C TRP A 42 -13.53 9.56 3.34
N ALA A 43 -13.48 10.33 4.45
CA ALA A 43 -13.88 11.72 4.49
C ALA A 43 -12.63 12.53 4.87
N ARG A 44 -12.32 13.58 4.11
CA ARG A 44 -11.06 14.32 4.26
C ARG A 44 -11.27 15.83 4.30
N TYR A 45 -10.35 16.46 5.03
CA TYR A 45 -10.08 17.89 4.93
C TYR A 45 -8.61 18.07 4.57
N ILE A 46 -8.35 18.67 3.41
CA ILE A 46 -7.02 18.81 2.82
C ILE A 46 -6.66 20.29 2.83
N ASP A 47 -5.59 20.66 3.53
CA ASP A 47 -4.90 21.91 3.29
C ASP A 47 -4.07 21.73 2.00
N ALA A 48 -4.54 22.33 0.93
CA ALA A 48 -4.01 22.06 -0.42
C ALA A 48 -2.68 22.79 -0.65
N ASN A 49 -1.86 22.21 -1.52
CA ASN A 49 -0.62 22.85 -1.97
C ASN A 49 -0.95 24.20 -2.65
N PRO A 50 -0.05 25.20 -2.57
CA PRO A 50 -0.26 26.48 -3.23
C PRO A 50 -0.50 26.31 -4.75
N GLY A 51 -1.36 27.15 -5.32
CA GLY A 51 -1.71 27.09 -6.73
C GLY A 51 -2.60 25.90 -7.15
N THR A 52 -3.19 25.18 -6.18
CA THR A 52 -4.10 24.07 -6.46
C THR A 52 -5.36 24.55 -7.18
N MET A 53 -5.73 23.82 -8.24
CA MET A 53 -6.97 24.02 -8.98
C MET A 53 -7.87 22.80 -8.82
N VAL A 54 -9.17 23.02 -8.69
CA VAL A 54 -10.22 21.98 -8.72
C VAL A 54 -11.35 22.47 -9.61
N ASN A 55 -11.69 21.70 -10.65
CA ASN A 55 -12.68 22.08 -11.64
C ASN A 55 -12.45 23.49 -12.23
N GLY A 56 -11.17 23.82 -12.51
CA GLY A 56 -10.78 25.11 -13.09
C GLY A 56 -10.76 26.28 -12.11
N SER A 57 -11.07 26.07 -10.82
CA SER A 57 -11.07 27.13 -9.79
C SER A 57 -9.91 26.97 -8.82
N GLY A 58 -9.24 28.09 -8.49
CA GLY A 58 -8.17 28.09 -7.48
C GLY A 58 -8.71 27.87 -6.07
N VAL A 59 -8.10 26.90 -5.34
CA VAL A 59 -8.52 26.55 -4.00
C VAL A 59 -7.32 26.35 -3.07
N SER A 60 -7.46 26.77 -1.80
CA SER A 60 -6.47 26.51 -0.74
C SER A 60 -6.86 25.36 0.18
N ARG A 61 -8.12 24.94 0.15
CA ARG A 61 -8.69 23.88 1.01
C ARG A 61 -9.65 23.03 0.21
N ILE A 62 -9.67 21.72 0.50
CA ILE A 62 -10.56 20.77 -0.16
C ILE A 62 -11.20 19.88 0.90
N THR A 63 -12.50 19.66 0.79
CA THR A 63 -13.21 18.61 1.52
C THR A 63 -13.78 17.61 0.54
N ASP A 64 -13.61 16.33 0.80
CA ASP A 64 -14.19 15.28 -0.06
C ASP A 64 -14.59 14.04 0.72
N VAL A 65 -15.52 13.29 0.14
CA VAL A 65 -15.87 11.93 0.53
C VAL A 65 -15.60 11.03 -0.65
N SER A 66 -14.98 9.87 -0.41
CA SER A 66 -14.51 8.99 -1.49
C SER A 66 -14.48 7.54 -1.06
N ILE A 67 -14.52 6.63 -2.04
CA ILE A 67 -14.18 5.22 -1.84
C ILE A 67 -12.68 5.10 -2.12
N ARG A 68 -11.89 4.99 -1.05
CA ARG A 68 -10.43 4.85 -1.18
C ARG A 68 -10.05 3.51 -1.81
N ARG A 69 -10.77 2.43 -1.43
CA ARG A 69 -10.56 1.08 -1.97
C ARG A 69 -11.86 0.29 -1.97
N LEU A 70 -12.12 -0.42 -3.08
CA LEU A 70 -13.12 -1.48 -3.16
C LEU A 70 -12.38 -2.78 -3.51
N ARG A 71 -12.70 -3.88 -2.82
CA ARG A 71 -12.10 -5.20 -3.05
C ARG A 71 -13.15 -6.29 -3.04
N ILE A 72 -13.13 -7.14 -4.04
CA ILE A 72 -13.90 -8.38 -4.13
C ILE A 72 -12.88 -9.49 -4.28
N GLY A 73 -12.71 -10.29 -3.24
CA GLY A 73 -11.76 -11.39 -3.19
C GLY A 73 -12.44 -12.74 -3.36
N VAL A 74 -11.86 -13.61 -4.17
CA VAL A 74 -12.24 -15.01 -4.30
C VAL A 74 -10.97 -15.85 -4.20
N GLN A 75 -10.99 -16.88 -3.37
CA GLN A 75 -9.85 -17.78 -3.23
C GLN A 75 -10.33 -19.20 -3.01
N GLY A 76 -9.56 -20.17 -3.47
CA GLY A 76 -9.91 -21.57 -3.32
C GLY A 76 -8.72 -22.50 -3.25
N GLN A 77 -8.77 -23.45 -2.31
CA GLN A 77 -7.94 -24.65 -2.35
C GLN A 77 -8.75 -25.70 -3.09
N LEU A 78 -8.48 -25.86 -4.40
CA LEU A 78 -9.28 -26.75 -5.27
C LEU A 78 -8.89 -28.21 -5.09
N THR A 79 -7.63 -28.47 -4.85
CA THR A 79 -7.07 -29.77 -4.47
C THR A 79 -6.04 -29.55 -3.37
N PRO A 80 -5.51 -30.60 -2.70
CA PRO A 80 -4.43 -30.42 -1.72
C PRO A 80 -3.20 -29.67 -2.23
N ARG A 81 -3.00 -29.61 -3.56
CA ARG A 81 -1.83 -29.00 -4.20
C ARG A 81 -2.15 -27.76 -5.04
N VAL A 82 -3.40 -27.54 -5.43
CA VAL A 82 -3.80 -26.43 -6.34
C VAL A 82 -4.53 -25.36 -5.56
N TYR A 83 -3.99 -24.16 -5.57
CA TYR A 83 -4.62 -22.97 -5.00
C TYR A 83 -4.85 -21.91 -6.08
N VAL A 84 -6.00 -21.25 -6.00
CA VAL A 84 -6.40 -20.15 -6.91
C VAL A 84 -6.75 -18.91 -6.08
N TYR A 85 -6.34 -17.76 -6.56
CA TYR A 85 -6.64 -16.48 -5.94
C TYR A 85 -7.05 -15.44 -6.99
N GLY A 86 -8.17 -14.78 -6.74
CA GLY A 86 -8.65 -13.64 -7.52
C GLY A 86 -8.97 -12.47 -6.62
N LEU A 87 -8.56 -11.27 -7.00
CA LEU A 87 -8.89 -10.00 -6.37
C LEU A 87 -9.30 -9.00 -7.44
N PHE A 88 -10.52 -8.48 -7.29
CA PHE A 88 -11.10 -7.49 -8.19
C PHE A 88 -11.40 -6.22 -7.41
N GLY A 89 -11.39 -5.08 -8.08
CA GLY A 89 -11.71 -3.80 -7.46
C GLY A 89 -10.98 -2.64 -8.07
N GLY A 90 -10.82 -1.58 -7.30
CA GLY A 90 -10.12 -0.37 -7.72
C GLY A 90 -9.86 0.56 -6.54
N ASN A 91 -9.24 1.69 -6.83
CA ASN A 91 -8.81 2.68 -5.85
C ASN A 91 -9.26 4.08 -6.26
N ASN A 92 -9.39 4.98 -5.27
CA ASN A 92 -9.50 6.41 -5.48
C ASN A 92 -10.75 6.85 -6.26
N TYR A 93 -11.90 6.25 -5.99
CA TYR A 93 -13.16 6.69 -6.54
C TYR A 93 -13.62 7.96 -5.80
N ASN A 94 -13.38 9.12 -6.39
CA ASN A 94 -13.73 10.43 -5.87
C ASN A 94 -14.41 11.28 -6.94
N PHE A 95 -14.86 12.48 -6.61
CA PHE A 95 -15.65 13.35 -7.51
C PHE A 95 -14.86 13.85 -8.76
N THR A 96 -13.52 13.81 -8.71
CA THR A 96 -12.67 14.17 -9.87
C THR A 96 -12.10 12.93 -10.57
N SER A 97 -12.44 11.73 -10.11
CA SER A 97 -11.87 10.48 -10.63
C SER A 97 -12.23 10.30 -12.10
N LYS A 98 -11.21 10.35 -12.95
CA LYS A 98 -11.33 10.06 -14.39
C LYS A 98 -11.48 8.55 -14.64
N ALA A 99 -11.25 7.73 -13.66
CA ALA A 99 -11.31 6.27 -13.73
C ALA A 99 -12.74 5.74 -13.81
N LYS A 100 -13.77 6.61 -13.71
CA LYS A 100 -15.17 6.29 -13.88
C LYS A 100 -15.53 4.91 -13.34
N ASP A 101 -15.40 4.73 -12.03
CA ASP A 101 -15.93 3.59 -11.27
C ASP A 101 -15.63 2.20 -11.88
N LYS A 102 -14.45 2.01 -12.47
CA LYS A 102 -14.06 0.75 -13.09
C LYS A 102 -13.57 -0.26 -12.05
N ILE A 103 -14.18 -1.44 -12.05
CA ILE A 103 -13.66 -2.60 -11.35
C ILE A 103 -12.70 -3.34 -12.29
N GLY A 104 -11.44 -3.42 -11.88
CA GLY A 104 -10.37 -4.11 -12.61
C GLY A 104 -9.96 -5.42 -11.96
N ILE A 105 -9.22 -6.23 -12.69
CA ILE A 105 -8.54 -7.42 -12.17
C ILE A 105 -7.25 -6.93 -11.49
N LEU A 106 -7.21 -6.98 -10.16
CA LEU A 106 -6.01 -6.64 -9.39
C LEU A 106 -5.06 -7.84 -9.33
N ASP A 107 -5.56 -9.00 -8.89
CA ASP A 107 -4.85 -10.27 -8.91
C ASP A 107 -5.72 -11.35 -9.53
N LEU A 108 -5.11 -12.25 -10.29
CA LEU A 108 -5.71 -13.50 -10.75
C LEU A 108 -4.58 -14.48 -11.07
N TYR A 109 -4.36 -15.44 -10.17
CA TYR A 109 -3.31 -16.45 -10.34
C TYR A 109 -3.73 -17.80 -9.78
N ALA A 110 -3.03 -18.82 -10.25
CA ALA A 110 -3.06 -20.15 -9.69
C ALA A 110 -1.65 -20.58 -9.32
N ASP A 111 -1.54 -21.40 -8.27
CA ASP A 111 -0.28 -22.02 -7.91
C ASP A 111 -0.43 -23.54 -7.66
N TYR A 112 0.67 -24.25 -7.83
CA TYR A 112 0.79 -25.68 -7.59
C TYR A 112 1.91 -25.93 -6.59
N GLN A 113 1.57 -26.57 -5.49
CA GLN A 113 2.49 -26.96 -4.43
C GLN A 113 3.10 -28.33 -4.72
N PHE A 114 4.37 -28.37 -5.10
CA PHE A 114 5.13 -29.60 -5.31
C PHE A 114 5.53 -30.24 -3.98
N ALA A 115 5.96 -29.39 -3.02
CA ALA A 115 6.31 -29.74 -1.66
C ALA A 115 5.93 -28.57 -0.72
N PRO A 116 5.86 -28.78 0.61
CA PRO A 116 5.62 -27.68 1.56
C PRO A 116 6.60 -26.52 1.38
N GLU A 117 7.83 -26.82 0.98
CA GLU A 117 8.91 -25.86 0.77
C GLU A 117 8.95 -25.26 -0.63
N PHE A 118 8.17 -25.78 -1.59
CA PHE A 118 8.27 -25.36 -2.99
C PHE A 118 6.92 -25.33 -3.70
N THR A 119 6.51 -24.13 -4.08
CA THR A 119 5.28 -23.84 -4.83
C THR A 119 5.62 -22.97 -6.03
N VAL A 120 5.04 -23.25 -7.18
CA VAL A 120 5.17 -22.44 -8.41
C VAL A 120 3.80 -21.96 -8.83
N GLY A 121 3.70 -20.71 -9.29
CA GLY A 121 2.45 -20.12 -9.74
C GLY A 121 2.61 -19.20 -10.93
N LEU A 122 1.50 -18.99 -11.63
CA LEU A 122 1.39 -18.16 -12.82
C LEU A 122 0.13 -17.29 -12.75
N GLY A 123 0.20 -16.09 -13.34
CA GLY A 123 -0.94 -15.18 -13.49
C GLY A 123 -0.56 -13.73 -13.24
N LYS A 124 -1.55 -12.91 -12.86
CA LYS A 124 -1.34 -11.54 -12.39
C LYS A 124 -1.34 -11.54 -10.86
N PHE A 125 -0.28 -11.03 -10.24
CA PHE A 125 -0.09 -11.15 -8.80
C PHE A 125 0.71 -10.00 -8.20
N GLY A 126 0.56 -9.82 -6.84
CA GLY A 126 1.23 -8.78 -6.06
C GLY A 126 2.55 -9.20 -5.38
N TRP A 127 3.06 -10.43 -5.59
CA TRP A 127 4.37 -10.82 -5.04
C TRP A 127 5.45 -9.84 -5.48
N ASN A 128 6.30 -9.38 -4.54
CA ASN A 128 7.29 -8.32 -4.79
C ASN A 128 8.49 -8.47 -3.86
N GLY A 129 9.48 -7.57 -3.98
CA GLY A 129 10.72 -7.54 -3.22
C GLY A 129 10.63 -6.81 -1.86
N SER A 130 9.43 -6.48 -1.35
CA SER A 130 9.27 -5.76 -0.09
C SER A 130 8.02 -6.21 0.65
N ARG A 131 8.11 -6.42 1.96
CA ARG A 131 6.97 -6.70 2.82
C ARG A 131 5.94 -5.55 2.78
N ASN A 132 6.41 -4.30 2.77
CA ASN A 132 5.52 -3.14 2.71
C ASN A 132 4.81 -2.99 1.36
N ALA A 133 5.40 -3.46 0.25
CA ALA A 133 4.70 -3.56 -1.04
C ALA A 133 3.61 -4.63 -1.05
N MET A 134 3.78 -5.66 -0.23
CA MET A 134 2.87 -6.81 -0.10
C MET A 134 1.90 -6.69 1.08
N LYS A 135 1.72 -5.52 1.67
CA LYS A 135 0.84 -5.32 2.82
C LYS A 135 -0.64 -5.33 2.42
N ALA A 136 -1.45 -6.09 3.14
CA ALA A 136 -2.89 -6.11 2.96
C ALA A 136 -3.52 -4.78 3.39
N SER A 137 -4.22 -4.11 2.47
CA SER A 137 -4.80 -2.79 2.73
C SER A 137 -5.83 -2.76 3.88
N GLY A 138 -6.54 -3.86 4.11
CA GLY A 138 -7.52 -3.97 5.19
C GLY A 138 -6.89 -4.08 6.59
N SER A 139 -5.68 -4.63 6.69
CA SER A 139 -4.99 -4.86 7.97
C SER A 139 -3.87 -3.85 8.26
N MET A 140 -3.76 -2.76 7.50
CA MET A 140 -2.81 -1.69 7.78
C MET A 140 -3.06 -1.06 9.16
N MET A 141 -1.98 -0.74 9.87
CA MET A 141 -2.03 0.06 11.09
C MET A 141 -2.24 1.55 10.75
N GLY A 142 -1.41 2.12 9.88
CA GLY A 142 -1.65 3.44 9.29
C GLY A 142 -2.70 3.40 8.18
N LEU A 143 -3.11 4.54 7.66
CA LEU A 143 -4.09 4.63 6.55
C LEU A 143 -3.53 4.09 5.24
N ASP A 144 -2.27 4.40 4.95
CA ASP A 144 -1.50 3.88 3.83
C ASP A 144 -0.12 3.42 4.32
N GLY A 145 0.50 2.49 3.62
CA GLY A 145 1.88 2.11 3.85
C GLY A 145 2.86 3.08 3.18
N PRO A 146 4.16 2.97 3.47
CA PRO A 146 5.17 3.73 2.74
C PRO A 146 5.10 3.44 1.25
N ALA A 147 5.20 4.48 0.43
CA ALA A 147 5.07 4.35 -1.02
C ALA A 147 6.39 3.91 -1.71
N PHE A 148 7.52 3.98 -1.04
CA PHE A 148 8.86 3.73 -1.60
C PHE A 148 8.97 2.45 -2.44
N PRO A 149 8.41 1.29 -2.02
CA PRO A 149 8.48 0.09 -2.82
C PRO A 149 7.34 -0.04 -3.85
N LEU A 150 6.41 0.90 -3.91
CA LEU A 150 5.25 0.88 -4.79
C LEU A 150 5.50 1.68 -6.07
N PHE A 151 6.52 1.30 -6.86
CA PHE A 151 7.08 2.10 -7.95
C PHE A 151 6.08 2.54 -9.03
N THR A 152 4.93 1.89 -9.20
CA THR A 152 3.89 2.28 -10.15
C THR A 152 2.65 2.93 -9.51
N VAL A 153 2.69 3.24 -8.20
CA VAL A 153 1.55 3.87 -7.52
C VAL A 153 1.13 5.17 -8.22
N ASN A 154 -0.17 5.36 -8.41
CA ASN A 154 -0.77 6.45 -9.19
C ASN A 154 -0.35 6.54 -10.67
N MET A 155 0.41 5.57 -11.19
CA MET A 155 0.60 5.39 -12.64
C MET A 155 -0.49 4.49 -13.21
N ASN A 156 -0.86 3.47 -12.45
CA ASN A 156 -2.00 2.59 -12.67
C ASN A 156 -2.51 2.08 -11.32
N ASP A 157 -3.66 1.39 -11.31
CA ASP A 157 -4.24 0.78 -10.11
C ASP A 157 -3.53 -0.53 -9.69
N ASP A 158 -2.63 -1.02 -10.52
CA ASP A 158 -1.94 -2.27 -10.27
C ASP A 158 -0.84 -2.17 -9.22
N ALA A 159 -0.35 -0.95 -8.95
CA ALA A 159 0.79 -0.69 -8.07
C ALA A 159 2.01 -1.53 -8.48
N VAL A 160 2.26 -2.63 -7.79
CA VAL A 160 3.37 -3.55 -8.09
C VAL A 160 2.93 -4.85 -8.80
N ARG A 161 1.63 -4.96 -9.09
CA ARG A 161 1.05 -6.16 -9.73
C ARG A 161 1.38 -6.22 -11.20
N SER A 162 1.69 -7.40 -11.70
CA SER A 162 1.93 -7.65 -13.11
C SER A 162 1.73 -9.12 -13.45
N PHE A 163 1.56 -9.44 -14.72
CA PHE A 163 1.55 -10.81 -15.21
C PHE A 163 2.95 -11.42 -15.14
N GLY A 164 3.02 -12.71 -14.78
CA GLY A 164 4.29 -13.41 -14.71
C GLY A 164 4.20 -14.77 -14.06
N GLY A 165 5.35 -15.28 -13.66
CA GLY A 165 5.51 -16.49 -12.86
C GLY A 165 6.22 -16.19 -11.55
N PHE A 166 5.98 -17.03 -10.55
CA PHE A 166 6.65 -16.97 -9.27
C PHE A 166 6.97 -18.37 -8.74
N ALA A 167 8.03 -18.43 -7.95
CA ALA A 167 8.35 -19.59 -7.10
C ALA A 167 8.42 -19.09 -5.65
N LYS A 168 7.79 -19.80 -4.73
CA LYS A 168 7.76 -19.46 -3.30
C LYS A 168 7.84 -20.70 -2.43
N GLY A 169 8.27 -20.53 -1.20
CA GLY A 169 8.29 -21.61 -0.22
C GLY A 169 8.60 -21.12 1.17
N GLN A 170 8.60 -22.07 2.10
CA GLN A 170 8.99 -21.85 3.49
C GLN A 170 9.81 -23.03 3.97
N ILE A 171 11.07 -22.78 4.33
CA ILE A 171 12.00 -23.76 4.88
C ILE A 171 12.22 -23.39 6.33
N GLN A 172 11.70 -24.16 7.25
CA GLN A 172 11.68 -23.82 8.68
C GLN A 172 11.12 -22.41 8.90
N ASN A 173 11.91 -21.49 9.41
CA ASN A 173 11.52 -20.10 9.69
C ASN A 173 11.82 -19.13 8.55
N LEU A 174 12.47 -19.60 7.47
CA LEU A 174 12.77 -18.78 6.31
C LEU A 174 11.70 -18.93 5.23
N SER A 175 11.02 -17.87 4.88
CA SER A 175 10.14 -17.78 3.72
C SER A 175 10.85 -17.09 2.58
N TYR A 176 10.61 -17.55 1.35
CA TYR A 176 11.15 -16.90 0.16
C TYR A 176 10.11 -16.79 -0.96
N VAL A 177 10.29 -15.81 -1.81
CA VAL A 177 9.60 -15.70 -3.10
C VAL A 177 10.53 -15.08 -4.13
N PHE A 178 10.49 -15.62 -5.35
CA PHE A 178 11.13 -15.06 -6.54
C PHE A 178 10.12 -14.92 -7.66
N THR A 179 10.19 -13.84 -8.43
CA THR A 179 9.25 -13.57 -9.51
C THR A 179 9.94 -13.16 -10.79
N ILE A 180 9.34 -13.54 -11.92
CA ILE A 180 9.66 -13.04 -13.26
C ILE A 180 8.36 -12.49 -13.83
N LYS A 181 8.33 -11.18 -14.10
CA LYS A 181 7.12 -10.46 -14.52
C LYS A 181 7.28 -9.85 -15.90
N SER A 182 6.16 -9.58 -16.55
CA SER A 182 6.11 -8.75 -17.74
C SER A 182 6.75 -7.38 -17.46
N PRO A 183 7.38 -6.76 -18.47
CA PRO A 183 7.98 -5.46 -18.29
C PRO A 183 6.94 -4.44 -17.84
N TYR A 184 7.35 -3.52 -16.98
CA TYR A 184 6.61 -2.28 -16.83
C TYR A 184 7.11 -1.30 -17.89
N ALA A 185 6.20 -0.80 -18.70
CA ALA A 185 6.46 0.14 -19.78
C ALA A 185 5.30 1.13 -19.91
N VAL A 186 5.58 2.28 -20.46
CA VAL A 186 4.56 3.30 -20.80
C VAL A 186 4.52 3.52 -22.31
N THR A 187 3.46 4.17 -22.79
CA THR A 187 3.30 4.53 -24.20
C THR A 187 3.64 6.00 -24.48
N THR A 188 3.78 6.81 -23.41
CA THR A 188 4.19 8.22 -23.51
C THR A 188 5.62 8.35 -24.01
N ALA A 189 5.85 9.35 -24.87
CA ALA A 189 7.18 9.64 -25.36
C ALA A 189 8.09 10.18 -24.26
N GLU A 190 9.38 9.89 -24.39
CA GLU A 190 10.44 10.43 -23.56
C GLU A 190 10.52 11.95 -23.72
N LYS A 191 11.09 12.61 -22.71
CA LYS A 191 11.28 14.07 -22.67
C LYS A 191 12.77 14.42 -22.60
N GLU A 192 13.12 15.55 -23.24
CA GLU A 192 14.50 16.06 -23.21
C GLU A 192 14.91 16.43 -21.79
N GLY A 193 16.01 15.84 -21.33
CA GLY A 193 16.64 16.13 -20.04
C GLY A 193 15.79 15.74 -18.80
N VAL A 194 14.70 14.97 -18.97
CA VAL A 194 13.82 14.56 -17.86
C VAL A 194 13.68 13.06 -17.84
N VAL A 195 14.21 12.44 -16.80
CA VAL A 195 14.07 10.99 -16.60
C VAL A 195 12.62 10.64 -16.29
N GLY A 196 12.09 9.68 -17.02
CA GLY A 196 10.75 9.11 -16.85
C GLY A 196 10.74 7.63 -17.15
N TYR A 197 9.56 6.99 -17.10
CA TYR A 197 9.44 5.60 -17.53
C TYR A 197 9.66 5.49 -19.04
N ALA A 198 10.47 4.50 -19.44
CA ALA A 198 10.82 4.27 -20.83
C ALA A 198 9.60 3.82 -21.65
N LYS A 199 9.49 4.35 -22.87
CA LYS A 199 8.49 3.94 -23.84
C LYS A 199 8.80 2.52 -24.31
N ASN A 200 7.79 1.63 -24.21
CA ASN A 200 7.90 0.25 -24.70
C ASN A 200 9.10 -0.53 -24.15
N ALA A 201 9.49 -0.32 -22.88
CA ALA A 201 10.59 -1.04 -22.25
C ALA A 201 10.44 -2.57 -22.43
N PRO A 202 11.43 -3.29 -23.03
CA PRO A 202 11.23 -4.67 -23.49
C PRO A 202 11.61 -5.71 -22.42
N HIS A 203 12.39 -5.34 -21.41
CA HIS A 203 13.04 -6.28 -20.50
C HIS A 203 12.13 -6.70 -19.36
N LYS A 204 12.15 -8.00 -19.03
CA LYS A 204 11.41 -8.55 -17.89
C LYS A 204 11.82 -7.90 -16.58
N GLN A 205 10.87 -7.87 -15.65
CA GLN A 205 11.10 -7.46 -14.29
C GLN A 205 11.33 -8.69 -13.41
N TYR A 206 12.30 -8.60 -12.53
CA TYR A 206 12.66 -9.62 -11.55
C TYR A 206 12.47 -9.08 -10.15
N SER A 207 11.96 -9.89 -9.22
CA SER A 207 11.97 -9.55 -7.81
C SER A 207 12.27 -10.77 -6.94
N GLY A 208 12.87 -10.52 -5.79
CA GLY A 208 13.13 -11.51 -4.77
C GLY A 208 12.84 -10.95 -3.38
N HIS A 209 12.31 -11.77 -2.50
CA HIS A 209 12.04 -11.42 -1.10
C HIS A 209 12.33 -12.62 -0.22
N LEU A 210 13.12 -12.39 0.83
CA LEU A 210 13.45 -13.34 1.89
C LEU A 210 12.92 -12.79 3.21
N LYS A 211 12.27 -13.63 4.02
CA LYS A 211 11.75 -13.25 5.34
C LYS A 211 12.06 -14.34 6.34
N TYR A 212 12.70 -13.98 7.44
CA TYR A 212 12.97 -14.87 8.58
C TYR A 212 12.05 -14.53 9.75
N ASP A 213 11.22 -15.47 10.16
CA ASP A 213 10.31 -15.36 11.30
C ASP A 213 11.04 -15.87 12.57
N PHE A 214 11.35 -14.97 13.51
CA PHE A 214 11.99 -15.33 14.80
C PHE A 214 11.02 -15.96 15.78
N TRP A 215 9.74 -15.57 15.68
CA TRP A 215 8.65 -16.04 16.53
C TRP A 215 7.59 -16.78 15.72
N GLU A 216 6.31 -16.45 15.90
CA GLU A 216 5.25 -17.08 15.13
C GLU A 216 5.36 -16.74 13.62
N LYS A 217 5.22 -17.78 12.79
CA LYS A 217 5.33 -17.65 11.35
C LYS A 217 4.14 -16.90 10.76
N GLU A 218 4.41 -15.99 9.85
CA GLU A 218 3.39 -15.43 8.97
C GLU A 218 3.16 -16.36 7.77
N SER A 219 1.90 -16.46 7.33
CA SER A 219 1.56 -17.23 6.12
C SER A 219 2.17 -16.59 4.87
N ASN A 220 2.69 -17.41 3.95
CA ASN A 220 3.10 -17.01 2.61
C ASN A 220 2.14 -17.52 1.53
N LYS A 221 0.90 -17.85 1.88
CA LYS A 221 -0.10 -18.38 0.94
C LYS A 221 -0.49 -17.35 -0.12
N THR A 222 -0.67 -16.10 0.30
CA THR A 222 -0.95 -14.96 -0.59
C THR A 222 0.12 -13.88 -0.41
N PRO A 223 0.28 -12.92 -1.35
CA PRO A 223 1.26 -11.83 -1.21
C PRO A 223 0.91 -10.80 -0.13
N TYR A 224 -0.18 -11.00 0.61
CA TYR A 224 -0.74 -9.98 1.49
C TYR A 224 -0.42 -10.24 2.97
N THR A 225 0.57 -9.51 3.49
CA THR A 225 0.99 -9.54 4.90
C THR A 225 0.14 -8.59 5.76
N ALA A 226 0.02 -8.90 7.06
CA ALA A 226 -0.68 -8.02 8.00
C ALA A 226 0.16 -6.78 8.37
N GLY A 227 -0.50 -5.65 8.57
CA GLY A 227 0.09 -4.42 9.11
C GLY A 227 0.03 -4.36 10.64
N THR A 228 -0.92 -5.06 11.25
CA THR A 228 -1.01 -5.37 12.68
C THR A 228 -1.90 -6.59 12.87
N TYR A 229 -1.63 -7.38 13.90
CA TYR A 229 -2.45 -8.54 14.30
C TYR A 229 -3.45 -8.22 15.41
N VAL A 230 -3.48 -6.97 15.89
CA VAL A 230 -4.40 -6.50 16.92
C VAL A 230 -4.29 -7.37 18.21
N GLY A 231 -3.06 -7.75 18.56
CA GLY A 231 -2.76 -8.59 19.73
C GLY A 231 -3.07 -10.09 19.57
N ALA A 232 -3.40 -10.55 18.36
CA ALA A 232 -3.76 -11.96 18.13
C ALA A 232 -2.56 -12.88 17.85
N LYS A 233 -1.37 -12.30 17.58
CA LYS A 233 -0.15 -13.04 17.27
C LYS A 233 1.07 -12.40 17.92
N LYS A 234 2.10 -13.21 18.14
CA LYS A 234 3.43 -12.78 18.55
C LYS A 234 4.39 -12.94 17.38
N VAL A 235 4.64 -11.86 16.64
CA VAL A 235 5.45 -11.89 15.43
C VAL A 235 6.65 -10.96 15.57
N LEU A 236 7.82 -11.47 15.21
CA LEU A 236 9.02 -10.69 14.93
C LEU A 236 9.66 -11.27 13.69
N ASN A 237 9.84 -10.47 12.66
CA ASN A 237 10.56 -10.90 11.47
C ASN A 237 11.47 -9.82 10.91
N LEU A 238 12.48 -10.28 10.19
CA LEU A 238 13.38 -9.52 9.35
C LEU A 238 13.17 -9.94 7.91
N SER A 239 13.04 -9.00 7.00
CA SER A 239 12.96 -9.27 5.58
C SER A 239 13.93 -8.43 4.76
N LEU A 240 14.43 -9.05 3.70
CA LEU A 240 15.30 -8.46 2.71
C LEU A 240 14.72 -8.75 1.33
N GLY A 241 14.84 -7.80 0.42
CA GLY A 241 14.42 -8.06 -0.95
C GLY A 241 14.73 -6.93 -1.91
N GLY A 242 14.29 -7.11 -3.15
CA GLY A 242 14.52 -6.11 -4.17
C GLY A 242 13.78 -6.39 -5.46
N VAL A 243 13.84 -5.41 -6.34
CA VAL A 243 13.25 -5.42 -7.68
C VAL A 243 14.27 -4.89 -8.67
N TYR A 244 14.36 -5.51 -9.82
CA TYR A 244 15.21 -5.10 -10.93
C TYR A 244 14.45 -5.18 -12.26
N GLN A 245 14.57 -4.13 -13.08
CA GLN A 245 14.18 -4.16 -14.48
C GLN A 245 15.16 -3.34 -15.31
N LYS A 246 15.80 -4.00 -16.28
CA LYS A 246 16.71 -3.35 -17.21
C LYS A 246 15.94 -2.38 -18.12
N ASP A 247 16.52 -1.19 -18.38
CA ASP A 247 16.01 -0.16 -19.30
C ASP A 247 14.56 0.25 -19.00
N MET A 248 14.14 0.26 -17.72
CA MET A 248 12.78 0.66 -17.34
C MET A 248 12.57 2.16 -17.42
N MET A 249 13.64 2.93 -17.31
CA MET A 249 13.61 4.39 -17.31
C MET A 249 14.40 4.95 -18.48
N SER A 250 14.03 6.16 -18.94
CA SER A 250 14.75 6.83 -20.03
C SER A 250 14.58 8.35 -19.97
N GLU A 251 15.48 9.05 -20.63
CA GLU A 251 15.36 10.46 -21.01
C GLU A 251 15.86 10.65 -22.43
N LEU A 252 15.49 11.75 -23.07
CA LEU A 252 16.18 12.18 -24.30
C LEU A 252 17.40 13.05 -23.95
N GLN A 253 18.51 12.82 -24.63
CA GLN A 253 19.70 13.67 -24.60
C GLN A 253 20.09 14.02 -26.04
N GLY A 254 19.82 15.25 -26.44
CA GLY A 254 20.01 15.68 -27.84
C GLY A 254 19.12 14.90 -28.81
N GLY A 255 17.91 14.56 -28.43
CA GLY A 255 16.96 13.80 -29.24
C GLY A 255 17.19 12.29 -29.27
N VAL A 256 18.23 11.77 -28.58
CA VAL A 256 18.55 10.33 -28.51
C VAL A 256 18.14 9.77 -27.17
N PRO A 257 17.39 8.63 -27.12
CA PRO A 257 17.03 8.00 -25.86
C PRO A 257 18.25 7.45 -25.10
N LYS A 258 18.39 7.83 -23.83
CA LYS A 258 19.31 7.24 -22.87
C LYS A 258 18.53 6.48 -21.85
N TYR A 259 18.87 5.21 -21.64
CA TYR A 259 18.16 4.30 -20.76
C TYR A 259 18.84 4.15 -19.42
N TYR A 260 18.04 3.83 -18.37
CA TYR A 260 18.49 3.53 -17.03
C TYR A 260 17.74 2.30 -16.50
N ASP A 261 18.46 1.50 -15.73
CA ASP A 261 17.89 0.35 -15.03
C ASP A 261 17.11 0.81 -13.80
N TYR A 262 15.99 0.18 -13.54
CA TYR A 262 15.32 0.32 -12.26
C TYR A 262 15.90 -0.68 -11.26
N LYS A 263 16.28 -0.20 -10.10
CA LYS A 263 16.77 -1.01 -8.98
C LYS A 263 16.07 -0.58 -7.70
N ASN A 264 15.60 -1.53 -6.93
CA ASN A 264 15.09 -1.30 -5.59
C ASN A 264 15.66 -2.38 -4.66
N PHE A 265 16.13 -1.95 -3.51
CA PHE A 265 16.50 -2.81 -2.39
C PHE A 265 15.68 -2.41 -1.17
N SER A 266 15.23 -3.39 -0.38
CA SER A 266 14.52 -3.18 0.87
C SER A 266 15.08 -4.06 1.99
N ALA A 267 15.19 -3.48 3.18
CA ALA A 267 15.44 -4.19 4.43
C ALA A 267 14.41 -3.73 5.46
N GLU A 268 13.64 -4.68 6.03
CA GLU A 268 12.47 -4.35 6.83
C GLU A 268 12.39 -5.23 8.08
N VAL A 269 12.01 -4.61 9.20
CA VAL A 269 11.71 -5.31 10.46
C VAL A 269 10.24 -5.08 10.80
N PHE A 270 9.56 -6.16 11.15
CA PHE A 270 8.19 -6.09 11.64
C PHE A 270 8.08 -6.80 12.99
N LEU A 271 7.56 -6.07 13.97
CA LEU A 271 7.24 -6.56 15.31
C LEU A 271 5.75 -6.32 15.56
N ASP A 272 5.04 -7.35 16.00
CA ASP A 272 3.68 -7.23 16.53
C ASP A 272 3.54 -8.26 17.66
N THR A 273 3.31 -7.80 18.89
CA THR A 273 3.28 -8.70 20.04
C THR A 273 2.35 -8.21 21.13
N PRO A 274 1.50 -9.08 21.70
CA PRO A 274 0.81 -8.79 22.94
C PRO A 274 1.83 -8.63 24.08
N LEU A 275 1.52 -7.75 25.04
CA LEU A 275 2.40 -7.41 26.15
C LEU A 275 1.87 -7.92 27.50
N SER A 276 0.54 -8.02 27.66
CA SER A 276 -0.06 -8.46 28.92
C SER A 276 -1.28 -9.36 28.67
N GLU A 277 -1.81 -9.94 29.76
CA GLU A 277 -3.04 -10.74 29.77
C GLU A 277 -4.28 -9.95 29.29
N ARG A 278 -4.24 -8.62 29.38
CA ARG A 278 -5.29 -7.75 28.81
C ARG A 278 -5.21 -7.63 27.28
N ASN A 279 -4.26 -8.33 26.65
CA ASN A 279 -4.01 -8.29 25.22
C ASN A 279 -3.73 -6.88 24.68
N ASP A 280 -3.18 -5.98 25.48
CA ASP A 280 -2.51 -4.80 24.93
C ASP A 280 -1.32 -5.27 24.09
N ALA A 281 -1.01 -4.52 23.04
CA ALA A 281 0.00 -4.95 22.08
C ALA A 281 0.78 -3.78 21.51
N ILE A 282 2.03 -4.03 21.17
CA ILE A 282 2.86 -3.10 20.42
C ILE A 282 3.03 -3.61 19.00
N THR A 283 2.91 -2.69 18.05
CA THR A 283 3.21 -2.93 16.62
C THR A 283 4.28 -1.95 16.18
N VAL A 284 5.37 -2.46 15.58
CA VAL A 284 6.43 -1.64 14.97
C VAL A 284 6.75 -2.17 13.59
N ASN A 285 6.84 -1.28 12.62
CA ASN A 285 7.32 -1.60 11.28
C ASN A 285 8.38 -0.56 10.91
N ALA A 286 9.62 -0.99 10.73
CA ALA A 286 10.72 -0.16 10.28
C ALA A 286 11.24 -0.69 8.94
N GLY A 287 11.57 0.22 8.02
CA GLY A 287 12.07 -0.17 6.71
C GLY A 287 13.09 0.84 6.17
N TYR A 288 14.13 0.30 5.56
CA TYR A 288 15.08 1.02 4.74
C TYR A 288 14.91 0.61 3.28
N TYR A 289 14.95 1.59 2.38
CA TYR A 289 14.81 1.38 0.94
C TYR A 289 15.88 2.19 0.22
N PHE A 290 16.55 1.55 -0.72
CA PHE A 290 17.33 2.22 -1.74
C PHE A 290 16.63 2.05 -3.07
N THR A 291 16.46 3.13 -3.83
CA THR A 291 15.76 3.11 -5.12
C THR A 291 16.56 3.89 -6.15
N ASP A 292 16.78 3.30 -7.31
CA ASP A 292 17.41 3.93 -8.46
C ASP A 292 16.42 3.90 -9.66
N PHE A 293 15.95 5.07 -10.05
CA PHE A 293 15.13 5.30 -11.24
C PHE A 293 15.91 6.04 -12.34
N GLY A 294 17.23 6.17 -12.19
CA GLY A 294 18.05 7.06 -13.00
C GLY A 294 18.23 8.44 -12.37
N ARG A 295 18.97 9.29 -13.05
CA ARG A 295 19.48 10.56 -12.55
C ARG A 295 18.37 11.52 -12.10
N ASP A 296 18.50 12.04 -10.88
CA ASP A 296 17.65 13.10 -10.32
C ASP A 296 16.14 12.86 -10.39
N TYR A 297 15.71 11.59 -10.56
CA TYR A 297 14.29 11.26 -10.66
C TYR A 297 13.59 11.51 -9.33
N VAL A 298 12.52 12.29 -9.38
CA VAL A 298 11.59 12.50 -8.26
C VAL A 298 10.16 12.54 -8.82
N ARG A 299 9.27 11.79 -8.17
CA ARG A 299 7.85 11.80 -8.52
C ARG A 299 6.98 12.20 -7.35
N ASN A 300 6.18 13.24 -7.59
CA ASN A 300 5.15 13.69 -6.68
C ASN A 300 3.91 12.80 -6.78
N VAL A 301 3.41 12.36 -5.64
CA VAL A 301 2.22 11.51 -5.54
C VAL A 301 1.32 12.08 -4.46
N GLY A 302 0.04 12.22 -4.77
CA GLY A 302 -1.00 12.54 -3.79
C GLY A 302 -1.94 11.35 -3.64
N ASN A 303 -2.08 10.82 -2.42
CA ASN A 303 -3.01 9.73 -2.16
C ASN A 303 -4.45 10.19 -2.40
N ASN A 304 -5.13 9.55 -3.38
CA ASN A 304 -6.48 9.90 -3.77
C ASN A 304 -6.61 11.41 -4.07
N ASN A 305 -5.67 11.96 -4.83
CA ASN A 305 -5.61 13.40 -5.13
C ASN A 305 -6.81 13.82 -5.99
N VAL A 306 -7.43 14.92 -5.61
CA VAL A 306 -8.61 15.52 -6.29
C VAL A 306 -8.30 16.84 -6.99
N ALA A 307 -7.02 17.20 -7.12
CA ALA A 307 -6.60 18.40 -7.84
C ALA A 307 -6.50 18.16 -9.34
N ASP A 308 -6.76 19.20 -10.10
CA ASP A 308 -6.51 19.24 -11.55
C ASP A 308 -5.00 19.13 -11.84
N ALA A 309 -4.67 18.62 -13.03
CA ALA A 309 -3.30 18.53 -13.54
C ALA A 309 -2.82 19.89 -14.08
N GLY A 310 -2.80 20.92 -13.24
CA GLY A 310 -2.36 22.28 -13.61
C GLY A 310 -0.94 22.59 -13.13
N ALA A 311 -0.26 23.54 -13.78
CA ALA A 311 0.97 24.13 -13.27
C ALA A 311 0.66 24.97 -12.03
N THR A 312 1.28 24.65 -10.90
CA THR A 312 0.97 25.31 -9.63
C THR A 312 2.02 26.34 -9.21
N GLY A 313 3.13 26.47 -9.94
CA GLY A 313 4.28 27.28 -9.52
C GLY A 313 5.11 26.68 -8.39
N TYR A 314 4.78 25.45 -7.95
CA TYR A 314 5.49 24.68 -6.95
C TYR A 314 5.90 23.31 -7.49
N PHE A 315 7.00 22.76 -6.97
CA PHE A 315 7.50 21.45 -7.41
C PHE A 315 6.53 20.30 -7.11
N ASN A 316 5.81 20.35 -6.00
CA ASN A 316 4.86 19.32 -5.59
C ASN A 316 3.70 19.09 -6.57
N GLY A 317 3.30 20.11 -7.33
CA GLY A 317 2.01 20.10 -8.00
C GLY A 317 0.84 20.33 -7.02
N GLY A 318 -0.40 20.20 -7.52
CA GLY A 318 -1.62 20.55 -6.78
C GLY A 318 -2.09 19.50 -5.77
N GLY A 319 -3.06 19.90 -4.97
CA GLY A 319 -3.75 19.05 -4.00
C GLY A 319 -2.89 18.65 -2.83
N ASN A 320 -2.83 17.35 -2.55
CA ASN A 320 -2.03 16.76 -1.48
C ASN A 320 -0.77 16.03 -1.97
N ALA A 321 -0.30 16.34 -3.17
CA ALA A 321 0.87 15.69 -3.74
C ALA A 321 2.17 16.17 -3.05
N TYR A 322 3.12 15.27 -2.91
CA TYR A 322 4.46 15.52 -2.39
C TYR A 322 5.45 14.49 -2.95
N PRO A 323 6.77 14.73 -2.88
CA PRO A 323 7.79 13.80 -3.38
C PRO A 323 7.75 12.47 -2.61
N MET A 324 7.04 11.47 -3.11
CA MET A 324 6.94 10.14 -2.48
C MET A 324 7.96 9.14 -3.02
N MET A 325 8.50 9.38 -4.21
CA MET A 325 9.40 8.45 -4.89
C MET A 325 10.51 9.22 -5.57
N GLY A 326 11.69 8.65 -5.55
CA GLY A 326 12.85 9.23 -6.21
C GLY A 326 14.05 8.30 -6.15
N THR A 327 15.08 8.64 -6.92
CA THR A 327 16.38 8.01 -6.80
C THR A 327 17.03 8.47 -5.50
N GLY A 328 17.45 7.51 -4.68
CA GLY A 328 18.06 7.78 -3.38
C GLY A 328 17.64 6.79 -2.30
N SER A 329 17.88 7.18 -1.05
CA SER A 329 17.60 6.36 0.13
C SER A 329 16.37 6.86 0.88
N SER A 330 15.58 5.92 1.40
CA SER A 330 14.40 6.21 2.20
C SER A 330 14.36 5.35 3.45
N PHE A 331 13.82 5.91 4.53
CA PHE A 331 13.56 5.22 5.78
C PHE A 331 12.11 5.47 6.20
N CYS A 332 11.45 4.45 6.73
CA CYS A 332 10.16 4.61 7.37
C CYS A 332 10.11 3.92 8.73
N LEU A 333 9.36 4.51 9.64
CA LEU A 333 9.01 3.93 10.93
C LEU A 333 7.53 4.13 11.18
N LEU A 334 6.82 3.04 11.44
CA LEU A 334 5.42 3.04 11.86
C LEU A 334 5.36 2.38 13.24
N GLY A 335 4.72 3.01 14.20
CA GLY A 335 4.55 2.51 15.55
C GLY A 335 3.11 2.64 16.02
N GLY A 336 2.63 1.69 16.81
CA GLY A 336 1.31 1.73 17.40
C GLY A 336 1.23 0.92 18.68
N TYR A 337 0.38 1.39 19.59
CA TYR A 337 0.09 0.71 20.85
C TYR A 337 -1.39 0.41 20.96
N LEU A 338 -1.75 -0.85 20.93
CA LEU A 338 -3.11 -1.31 21.12
C LEU A 338 -3.42 -1.34 22.61
N LEU A 339 -4.38 -0.54 23.05
CA LEU A 339 -4.79 -0.52 24.47
C LEU A 339 -5.37 -1.86 24.89
N GLY A 340 -5.19 -2.22 26.15
CA GLY A 340 -5.74 -3.43 26.75
C GLY A 340 -7.27 -3.52 26.60
N LYS A 341 -7.80 -4.73 26.63
CA LYS A 341 -9.26 -4.96 26.65
C LYS A 341 -9.88 -4.28 27.86
N SER A 342 -11.03 -3.63 27.64
CA SER A 342 -11.87 -3.08 28.69
C SER A 342 -13.07 -4.01 28.91
N GLU A 343 -13.48 -4.22 30.14
CA GLU A 343 -14.66 -5.01 30.50
C GLU A 343 -15.96 -4.35 29.99
N ASN A 344 -15.96 -3.04 29.91
CA ASN A 344 -17.15 -2.24 29.56
C ASN A 344 -17.23 -1.86 28.08
N CYS A 345 -16.22 -2.21 27.25
CA CYS A 345 -16.19 -1.80 25.85
C CYS A 345 -15.50 -2.85 24.98
N ASN A 346 -16.24 -3.38 24.01
CA ASN A 346 -15.71 -4.34 23.05
C ASN A 346 -14.79 -3.72 21.98
N ALA A 347 -14.81 -2.39 21.83
CA ALA A 347 -13.94 -1.71 20.87
C ALA A 347 -12.50 -1.66 21.39
N ARG A 348 -11.55 -1.88 20.49
CA ARG A 348 -10.11 -1.78 20.78
C ARG A 348 -9.57 -0.51 20.17
N ILE A 349 -8.76 0.22 20.90
CA ILE A 349 -8.19 1.51 20.47
C ILE A 349 -6.69 1.35 20.28
N GLN A 350 -6.16 1.88 19.18
CA GLN A 350 -4.74 1.85 18.86
C GLN A 350 -4.28 3.23 18.37
N PRO A 351 -3.76 4.11 19.25
CA PRO A 351 -2.96 5.23 18.81
C PRO A 351 -1.75 4.73 18.01
N ASN A 352 -1.41 5.47 16.97
CA ASN A 352 -0.31 5.12 16.07
C ASN A 352 0.33 6.36 15.47
N PHE A 353 1.56 6.18 15.00
CA PHE A 353 2.30 7.21 14.29
C PHE A 353 3.07 6.61 13.13
N GLY A 354 3.41 7.44 12.17
CA GLY A 354 4.29 7.10 11.06
C GLY A 354 5.23 8.26 10.75
N ILE A 355 6.47 7.94 10.40
CA ILE A 355 7.42 8.89 9.85
C ILE A 355 8.05 8.29 8.61
N GLN A 356 8.18 9.10 7.57
CA GLN A 356 8.85 8.77 6.32
C GLN A 356 9.92 9.84 6.08
N TYR A 357 11.16 9.39 5.94
CA TYR A 357 12.31 10.21 5.63
C TYR A 357 12.92 9.73 4.32
N SER A 358 13.20 10.65 3.39
CA SER A 358 13.89 10.30 2.14
C SER A 358 14.91 11.36 1.79
N LYS A 359 16.08 10.90 1.37
CA LYS A 359 17.10 11.72 0.74
C LYS A 359 17.13 11.33 -0.74
N PHE A 360 16.40 12.09 -1.55
CA PHE A 360 16.35 11.91 -2.99
C PHE A 360 17.40 12.82 -3.67
N ASP A 361 18.14 12.27 -4.62
CA ASP A 361 19.22 12.98 -5.34
C ASP A 361 18.69 14.23 -6.06
N GLY A 362 17.44 14.16 -6.54
CA GLY A 362 16.78 15.26 -7.22
C GLY A 362 16.16 16.33 -6.31
N LEU A 363 16.36 16.29 -4.97
CA LEU A 363 15.91 17.32 -4.03
C LEU A 363 17.10 17.92 -3.28
N LYS A 364 17.01 19.19 -2.94
CA LYS A 364 18.02 19.82 -2.07
C LYS A 364 17.80 19.47 -0.61
N ASP A 365 16.55 19.55 -0.15
CA ASP A 365 16.18 19.21 1.22
C ASP A 365 15.60 17.80 1.32
N PRO A 366 15.81 17.07 2.42
CA PRO A 366 15.22 15.76 2.63
C PRO A 366 13.69 15.84 2.71
N MET A 367 13.02 14.85 2.12
CA MET A 367 11.58 14.68 2.25
C MET A 367 11.27 14.04 3.60
N ILE A 368 10.49 14.73 4.43
CA ILE A 368 9.99 14.22 5.71
C ILE A 368 8.48 14.38 5.73
N ALA A 369 7.76 13.26 5.80
CA ALA A 369 6.33 13.24 6.03
C ALA A 369 6.04 12.45 7.31
N TYR A 370 5.02 12.84 8.07
CA TYR A 370 4.61 12.13 9.27
C TYR A 370 3.10 12.07 9.40
N ASP A 371 2.65 11.00 10.05
CA ASP A 371 1.26 10.71 10.32
C ASP A 371 1.06 10.49 11.83
N LEU A 372 -0.05 11.01 12.36
CA LEU A 372 -0.53 10.72 13.71
C LEU A 372 -1.94 10.19 13.59
N GLY A 373 -2.22 9.06 14.19
CA GLY A 373 -3.51 8.42 14.02
C GLY A 373 -4.02 7.66 15.23
N VAL A 374 -5.31 7.33 15.16
CA VAL A 374 -5.98 6.46 16.13
C VAL A 374 -6.90 5.51 15.37
N ASN A 375 -6.74 4.22 15.57
CA ASN A 375 -7.65 3.19 15.11
C ASN A 375 -8.62 2.80 16.22
N VAL A 376 -9.90 2.61 15.87
CA VAL A 376 -10.94 2.03 16.70
C VAL A 376 -11.43 0.77 16.00
N PHE A 377 -11.14 -0.39 16.56
CA PHE A 377 -11.53 -1.70 16.05
C PHE A 377 -12.80 -2.15 16.76
N PHE A 378 -13.92 -2.21 16.05
CA PHE A 378 -15.20 -2.74 16.56
C PHE A 378 -15.26 -4.26 16.43
N LYS A 379 -14.71 -4.81 15.35
CA LYS A 379 -14.61 -6.26 15.08
C LYS A 379 -13.27 -6.56 14.37
N GLY A 380 -12.15 -6.38 15.07
CA GLY A 380 -10.83 -6.51 14.46
C GLY A 380 -10.72 -5.69 13.18
N HIS A 381 -10.11 -6.26 12.14
CA HIS A 381 -9.98 -5.59 10.85
C HIS A 381 -11.27 -5.56 10.03
N SER A 382 -12.28 -6.36 10.38
CA SER A 382 -13.53 -6.42 9.59
C SER A 382 -14.42 -5.21 9.78
N ASN A 383 -14.26 -4.47 10.89
CA ASN A 383 -14.98 -3.23 11.14
C ASN A 383 -14.07 -2.28 11.93
N LYS A 384 -13.53 -1.28 11.24
CA LYS A 384 -12.53 -0.37 11.78
C LYS A 384 -12.81 1.06 11.37
N LEU A 385 -12.76 1.98 12.34
CA LEU A 385 -12.72 3.43 12.13
C LEU A 385 -11.32 3.93 12.43
N SER A 386 -10.79 4.84 11.61
CA SER A 386 -9.46 5.42 11.80
C SER A 386 -9.53 6.93 11.61
N PHE A 387 -8.89 7.66 12.53
CA PHE A 387 -8.63 9.09 12.40
C PHE A 387 -7.14 9.27 12.17
N CYS A 388 -6.76 10.15 11.25
CA CYS A 388 -5.37 10.43 10.96
C CYS A 388 -5.17 11.89 10.58
N TYR A 389 -4.11 12.48 11.11
CA TYR A 389 -3.52 13.70 10.61
C TYR A 389 -2.20 13.37 9.93
N GLN A 390 -2.08 13.72 8.65
CA GLN A 390 -0.87 13.60 7.87
C GLN A 390 -0.28 14.99 7.61
N ASN A 391 1.03 15.15 7.79
CA ASN A 391 1.77 16.35 7.47
C ASN A 391 2.85 16.05 6.41
N ARG A 392 2.91 16.90 5.40
CA ARG A 392 3.81 16.75 4.25
C ARG A 392 4.55 18.06 3.92
N PRO A 393 5.76 17.99 3.35
CA PRO A 393 6.49 19.16 2.88
C PRO A 393 5.92 19.66 1.56
N VAL A 394 6.02 20.96 1.34
CA VAL A 394 5.80 21.65 0.07
C VAL A 394 7.13 22.22 -0.41
N TYR A 395 7.53 21.86 -1.61
CA TYR A 395 8.80 22.28 -2.21
C TYR A 395 8.56 23.41 -3.23
N ASN A 396 9.43 24.42 -3.19
CA ASN A 396 9.51 25.44 -4.22
C ASN A 396 10.12 24.85 -5.54
N LEU A 397 10.20 25.66 -6.59
CA LEU A 397 10.78 25.24 -7.87
C LEU A 397 12.30 24.98 -7.78
N GLN A 398 12.99 25.50 -6.76
CA GLN A 398 14.37 25.23 -6.45
C GLN A 398 14.59 23.90 -5.72
N LYS A 399 13.48 23.16 -5.46
CA LYS A 399 13.46 21.87 -4.77
C LYS A 399 13.90 21.93 -3.30
N GLU A 400 13.67 23.06 -2.66
CA GLU A 400 13.85 23.33 -1.23
C GLU A 400 12.49 23.32 -0.53
N VAL A 401 12.44 22.93 0.73
CA VAL A 401 11.21 22.97 1.53
C VAL A 401 10.83 24.42 1.82
N ASP A 402 9.70 24.84 1.29
CA ASP A 402 9.13 26.19 1.47
C ASP A 402 8.15 26.23 2.64
N SER A 403 7.30 25.25 2.76
CA SER A 403 6.25 25.19 3.76
C SER A 403 5.81 23.75 4.04
N ARG A 404 4.83 23.57 4.91
CA ARG A 404 4.24 22.27 5.22
C ARG A 404 2.72 22.37 5.22
N LYS A 405 2.05 21.31 4.78
CA LYS A 405 0.61 21.22 4.65
C LYS A 405 0.05 19.94 5.29
N GLY A 406 -1.15 20.04 5.83
CA GLY A 406 -1.82 18.95 6.54
C GLY A 406 -3.01 18.36 5.79
N VAL A 407 -3.32 17.10 6.14
CA VAL A 407 -4.58 16.44 5.76
C VAL A 407 -5.16 15.75 6.98
N PHE A 408 -6.42 16.03 7.28
CA PHE A 408 -7.20 15.25 8.25
C PHE A 408 -8.04 14.23 7.50
N ILE A 409 -7.99 12.98 7.94
CA ILE A 409 -8.67 11.86 7.29
C ILE A 409 -9.45 11.08 8.33
N LEU A 410 -10.74 10.89 8.07
CA LEU A 410 -11.59 9.91 8.72
C LEU A 410 -11.75 8.72 7.75
N GLN A 411 -11.32 7.54 8.15
CA GLN A 411 -11.48 6.31 7.39
C GLN A 411 -12.43 5.36 8.06
N TYR A 412 -13.37 4.81 7.30
CA TYR A 412 -14.15 3.66 7.72
C TYR A 412 -13.84 2.47 6.81
N HIS A 413 -13.42 1.36 7.42
CA HIS A 413 -13.12 0.10 6.71
C HIS A 413 -14.06 -1.00 7.19
N ILE A 414 -14.72 -1.65 6.23
CA ILE A 414 -15.64 -2.75 6.47
C ILE A 414 -15.33 -3.93 5.55
N VAL A 415 -15.44 -5.14 6.08
CA VAL A 415 -15.29 -6.42 5.35
C VAL A 415 -16.52 -7.27 5.56
N LEU A 416 -17.08 -7.79 4.48
CA LEU A 416 -18.05 -8.86 4.44
C LEU A 416 -17.33 -10.16 4.04
N ASN A 417 -17.34 -11.17 4.91
CA ASN A 417 -16.61 -12.45 4.72
C ASN A 417 -17.35 -13.63 5.31
#